data_1bdbc296d4f78c577b8a201bc1c4465f
#
_entry.id   1bdbc296d4f78c577b8a201bc1c4465f
#
_cell.length_a   1.000
_cell.length_b   1.000
_cell.length_c   1.000
_cell.angle_alpha   90.00
_cell.angle_beta   90.00
_cell.angle_gamma   90.00
#
_symmetry.space_group_name_H-M   'P 1'
#
loop_
_entity.id
_entity.type
_entity.pdbx_description
1 polymer ?
#
loop_
_entity_poly.entity_id
_entity_poly.type
_entity_poly.pdbx_seq_one_letter_code
_entity_poly.pdbx_strand_id
1 'polypeptide(L)'
;TAFAELDRNLSDDEREEWNAIYASFSSRSLLRNTVIGLESIPIPTDDEPEQVLTCMVVMRYLVKVLIPLPLFWIEPTGINPNSVIGADVDYIIIGVDREGECAIAARSLALEQQRWHALNVQHIAEGDVVSASVMACGPTRITVTACGFDVTMGQQAMSYTYLADMREEYHAGQQLQAKVLSVGEDMLALSVRDVGT
;
A
#
# COMPACT_ATOMS: atom_id res chain seq x y z
N THR A 1 19.65 10.01 22.57
CA THR A 1 19.47 10.93 23.69
C THR A 1 18.71 12.20 23.30
N ALA A 2 18.88 12.73 22.09
CA ALA A 2 18.10 13.89 21.62
C ALA A 2 16.59 13.61 21.55
N PHE A 3 16.20 12.39 21.23
CA PHE A 3 14.79 11.99 21.15
C PHE A 3 14.11 11.86 22.52
N ALA A 4 14.86 11.57 23.58
CA ALA A 4 14.31 11.43 24.92
C ALA A 4 13.76 12.75 25.49
N GLU A 5 14.26 13.88 25.04
CA GLU A 5 13.75 15.20 25.42
C GLU A 5 12.44 15.53 24.69
N LEU A 6 12.35 15.18 23.42
CA LEU A 6 11.14 15.34 22.62
C LEU A 6 10.00 14.46 23.13
N ASP A 7 10.32 13.30 23.69
CA ASP A 7 9.33 12.33 24.17
C ASP A 7 8.74 12.67 25.55
N ARG A 8 9.35 13.59 26.30
CA ARG A 8 8.90 13.93 27.67
C ARG A 8 7.51 14.54 27.76
N ASN A 9 7.10 15.24 26.73
CA ASN A 9 5.82 15.98 26.70
C ASN A 9 4.73 15.30 25.86
N LEU A 10 4.97 14.06 25.41
CA LEU A 10 4.01 13.33 24.62
C LEU A 10 2.95 12.66 25.50
N SER A 11 1.71 12.59 24.99
CA SER A 11 0.69 11.70 25.52
C SER A 11 1.10 10.24 25.33
N ASP A 12 0.47 9.32 26.07
CA ASP A 12 0.76 7.89 25.92
C ASP A 12 0.45 7.40 24.51
N ASP A 13 -0.62 7.90 23.89
CA ASP A 13 -1.01 7.56 22.51
C ASP A 13 0.02 8.04 21.50
N GLU A 14 0.50 9.26 21.63
CA GLU A 14 1.57 9.81 20.77
C GLU A 14 2.86 9.02 20.90
N ARG A 15 3.23 8.64 22.11
CA ARG A 15 4.41 7.83 22.37
C ARG A 15 4.31 6.44 21.76
N GLU A 16 3.14 5.80 21.86
CA GLU A 16 2.88 4.51 21.26
C GLU A 16 3.02 4.56 19.74
N GLU A 17 2.50 5.60 19.09
CA GLU A 17 2.62 5.78 17.65
C GLU A 17 4.06 6.00 17.19
N TRP A 18 4.83 6.83 17.91
CA TRP A 18 6.24 7.01 17.63
C TRP A 18 7.04 5.71 17.84
N ASN A 19 6.74 4.95 18.88
CA ASN A 19 7.36 3.64 19.09
C ASN A 19 7.09 2.67 17.94
N ALA A 20 5.87 2.65 17.41
CA ALA A 20 5.53 1.84 16.25
C ALA A 20 6.32 2.27 15.01
N ILE A 21 6.47 3.57 14.79
CA ILE A 21 7.27 4.13 13.68
C ILE A 21 8.75 3.74 13.84
N TYR A 22 9.32 3.88 15.02
CA TYR A 22 10.71 3.48 15.28
C TYR A 22 10.91 1.97 15.14
N ALA A 23 9.96 1.16 15.59
CA ALA A 23 10.01 -0.29 15.44
C ALA A 23 10.01 -0.69 13.96
N SER A 24 9.17 -0.05 13.15
CA SER A 24 9.15 -0.27 11.70
C SER A 24 10.48 0.13 11.06
N PHE A 25 11.03 1.28 11.44
CA PHE A 25 12.30 1.78 10.93
C PHE A 25 13.48 0.86 11.28
N SER A 26 13.52 0.35 12.51
CA SER A 26 14.63 -0.47 13.00
C SER A 26 14.52 -1.95 12.65
N SER A 27 13.33 -2.52 12.67
CA SER A 27 13.11 -3.97 12.50
C SER A 27 12.25 -4.34 11.29
N ARG A 28 11.85 -3.36 10.47
CA ARG A 28 11.02 -3.56 9.28
C ARG A 28 9.65 -4.17 9.56
N SER A 29 9.09 -3.91 10.73
CA SER A 29 7.72 -4.32 11.02
C SER A 29 6.75 -3.53 10.15
N LEU A 30 5.67 -4.21 9.72
CA LEU A 30 4.66 -3.62 8.85
C LEU A 30 3.73 -2.70 9.63
N LEU A 31 3.45 -1.53 9.05
CA LEU A 31 2.41 -0.63 9.50
C LEU A 31 1.32 -0.56 8.43
N ARG A 32 0.08 -0.30 8.82
CA ARG A 32 -1.06 -0.18 7.90
C ARG A 32 -1.86 1.07 8.21
N ASN A 33 -2.14 1.85 7.17
CA ASN A 33 -3.03 3.00 7.23
C ASN A 33 -3.72 3.22 5.87
N THR A 34 -4.75 4.05 5.86
CA THR A 34 -5.47 4.43 4.66
C THR A 34 -4.80 5.62 3.98
N VAL A 35 -4.67 5.57 2.66
CA VAL A 35 -4.19 6.70 1.86
C VAL A 35 -5.24 7.81 1.90
N ILE A 36 -4.85 8.99 2.35
CA ILE A 36 -5.75 10.15 2.50
C ILE A 36 -5.55 11.23 1.43
N GLY A 37 -4.46 11.19 0.70
CA GLY A 37 -4.18 12.19 -0.33
C GLY A 37 -2.82 12.03 -0.96
N LEU A 38 -2.46 13.04 -1.74
CA LEU A 38 -1.17 13.17 -2.42
C LEU A 38 -0.49 14.45 -1.96
N GLU A 39 0.82 14.44 -1.93
CA GLU A 39 1.64 15.63 -1.67
C GLU A 39 2.88 15.59 -2.56
N SER A 40 3.24 16.74 -3.12
CA SER A 40 4.47 16.89 -3.87
C SER A 40 5.49 17.63 -3.04
N ILE A 41 6.67 17.04 -2.92
CA ILE A 41 7.78 17.65 -2.20
C ILE A 41 8.91 18.02 -3.18
N PRO A 42 9.60 19.16 -2.99
CA PRO A 42 10.72 19.51 -3.83
C PRO A 42 11.89 18.56 -3.59
N ILE A 43 12.56 18.16 -4.66
CA ILE A 43 13.83 17.42 -4.58
C ILE A 43 14.96 18.45 -4.68
N PRO A 44 15.86 18.50 -3.71
CA PRO A 44 17.05 19.35 -3.83
C PRO A 44 17.90 18.87 -5.02
N THR A 45 17.97 19.68 -6.07
CA THR A 45 18.84 19.45 -7.21
C THR A 45 19.53 20.74 -7.60
N ASP A 46 20.74 20.64 -8.14
CA ASP A 46 21.47 21.78 -8.67
C ASP A 46 21.00 22.12 -10.11
N ASP A 47 20.10 21.31 -10.65
CA ASP A 47 19.58 21.45 -12.03
C ASP A 47 18.24 22.20 -12.04
N GLU A 48 18.05 23.05 -13.03
CA GLU A 48 16.76 23.63 -13.36
C GLU A 48 16.15 22.90 -14.57
N PRO A 49 14.83 22.61 -14.59
CA PRO A 49 13.79 23.01 -13.62
C PRO A 49 13.84 22.20 -12.31
N GLU A 50 13.32 22.85 -11.25
CA GLU A 50 13.16 22.20 -9.94
C GLU A 50 12.33 20.91 -10.10
N GLN A 51 12.85 19.81 -9.60
CA GLN A 51 12.15 18.54 -9.61
C GLN A 51 11.29 18.38 -8.37
N VAL A 52 10.14 17.75 -8.54
CA VAL A 52 9.23 17.41 -7.44
C VAL A 52 9.03 15.91 -7.35
N LEU A 53 8.89 15.41 -6.13
CA LEU A 53 8.56 14.03 -5.83
C LEU A 53 7.12 13.96 -5.34
N THR A 54 6.28 13.23 -6.06
CA THR A 54 4.91 12.98 -5.63
C THR A 54 4.89 11.80 -4.67
N CYS A 55 4.22 11.99 -3.54
CA CYS A 55 4.08 10.99 -2.48
C CYS A 55 2.62 10.72 -2.19
N MET A 56 2.30 9.46 -1.88
CA MET A 56 1.06 9.10 -1.20
C MET A 56 1.18 9.53 0.26
N VAL A 57 0.09 10.01 0.83
CA VAL A 57 0.05 10.49 2.22
C VAL A 57 -0.83 9.58 3.05
N VAL A 58 -0.29 9.08 4.13
CA VAL A 58 -1.05 8.43 5.20
C VAL A 58 -0.78 9.17 6.51
N MET A 59 -1.73 9.11 7.44
CA MET A 59 -1.54 9.69 8.77
C MET A 59 -1.58 8.60 9.82
N ARG A 60 -0.59 8.64 10.69
CA ARG A 60 -0.55 7.80 11.86
C ARG A 60 -0.61 8.69 13.09
N TYR A 61 -1.83 8.84 13.62
CA TYR A 61 -2.17 9.85 14.62
C TYR A 61 -1.84 11.26 14.08
N LEU A 62 -0.89 11.97 14.68
CA LEU A 62 -0.46 13.29 14.20
C LEU A 62 0.77 13.25 13.29
N VAL A 63 1.32 12.07 13.03
CA VAL A 63 2.51 11.91 12.20
C VAL A 63 2.12 11.70 10.74
N LYS A 64 2.60 12.60 9.89
CA LYS A 64 2.44 12.45 8.45
C LYS A 64 3.47 11.46 7.92
N VAL A 65 3.01 10.43 7.22
CA VAL A 65 3.87 9.46 6.56
C VAL A 65 3.74 9.65 5.05
N LEU A 66 4.86 9.91 4.40
CA LEU A 66 4.95 10.09 2.95
C LEU A 66 5.51 8.82 2.31
N ILE A 67 4.79 8.31 1.33
CA ILE A 67 5.23 7.14 0.54
C ILE A 67 5.49 7.64 -0.89
N PRO A 68 6.76 7.83 -1.29
CA PRO A 68 7.09 8.26 -2.64
C PRO A 68 6.53 7.30 -3.69
N LEU A 69 5.99 7.81 -4.80
CA LEU A 69 5.45 6.98 -5.87
C LEU A 69 6.44 5.92 -6.39
N PRO A 70 7.74 6.21 -6.55
CA PRO A 70 8.71 5.18 -6.94
C PRO A 70 8.87 4.03 -5.94
N LEU A 71 8.43 4.22 -4.69
CA LEU A 71 8.48 3.23 -3.62
C LEU A 71 7.09 2.70 -3.24
N PHE A 72 6.07 3.06 -4.02
CA PHE A 72 4.70 2.60 -3.79
C PHE A 72 4.41 1.28 -4.51
N TRP A 73 4.83 1.15 -5.76
CA TRP A 73 4.67 -0.04 -6.59
C TRP A 73 6.02 -0.76 -6.74
N ILE A 74 6.00 -2.10 -6.80
CA ILE A 74 7.22 -2.86 -7.16
C ILE A 74 7.52 -2.64 -8.64
N GLU A 75 6.48 -2.71 -9.49
CA GLU A 75 6.59 -2.54 -10.92
C GLU A 75 5.86 -1.26 -11.36
N PRO A 76 6.35 -0.58 -12.40
CA PRO A 76 5.68 0.60 -12.93
C PRO A 76 4.23 0.27 -13.34
N THR A 77 3.30 1.15 -12.99
CA THR A 77 1.90 1.04 -13.37
C THR A 77 1.44 2.31 -14.08
N GLY A 78 0.41 2.19 -14.91
CA GLY A 78 -0.28 3.33 -15.49
C GLY A 78 -1.44 3.86 -14.65
N ILE A 79 -1.53 3.47 -13.38
CA ILE A 79 -2.63 3.83 -12.49
C ILE A 79 -2.51 5.31 -12.09
N ASN A 80 -3.62 6.04 -12.21
CA ASN A 80 -3.70 7.41 -11.72
C ASN A 80 -3.56 7.40 -10.19
N PRO A 81 -2.56 8.10 -9.61
CA PRO A 81 -2.36 8.11 -8.16
C PRO A 81 -3.59 8.56 -7.35
N ASN A 82 -4.41 9.45 -7.88
CA ASN A 82 -5.62 9.90 -7.20
C ASN A 82 -6.65 8.78 -7.00
N SER A 83 -6.65 7.76 -7.84
CA SER A 83 -7.56 6.62 -7.72
C SER A 83 -7.23 5.68 -6.56
N VAL A 84 -6.06 5.85 -5.95
CA VAL A 84 -5.59 5.07 -4.79
C VAL A 84 -6.04 5.68 -3.46
N ILE A 85 -6.53 6.91 -3.45
CA ILE A 85 -7.04 7.56 -2.23
C ILE A 85 -8.20 6.74 -1.68
N GLY A 86 -8.12 6.38 -0.39
CA GLY A 86 -9.07 5.49 0.27
C GLY A 86 -8.59 4.05 0.42
N ALA A 87 -7.52 3.66 -0.29
CA ALA A 87 -6.95 2.32 -0.17
C ALA A 87 -6.18 2.14 1.15
N ASP A 88 -6.27 0.95 1.71
CA ASP A 88 -5.45 0.55 2.84
C ASP A 88 -4.11 0.03 2.34
N VAL A 89 -3.03 0.54 2.89
CA VAL A 89 -1.68 0.18 2.48
C VAL A 89 -0.84 -0.28 3.65
N ASP A 90 -0.05 -1.31 3.42
CA ASP A 90 1.01 -1.73 4.31
C ASP A 90 2.30 -1.07 3.86
N TYR A 91 3.12 -0.63 4.81
CA TYR A 91 4.36 0.07 4.51
C TYR A 91 5.41 -0.16 5.60
N ILE A 92 6.65 0.13 5.26
CA ILE A 92 7.80 0.07 6.16
C ILE A 92 8.45 1.43 6.20
N ILE A 93 8.72 1.94 7.38
CA ILE A 93 9.38 3.23 7.57
C ILE A 93 10.85 3.13 7.15
N ILE A 94 11.30 4.08 6.32
CA ILE A 94 12.69 4.15 5.83
C ILE A 94 13.40 5.44 6.26
N GLY A 95 12.69 6.40 6.81
CA GLY A 95 13.26 7.63 7.34
C GLY A 95 12.32 8.31 8.32
N VAL A 96 12.87 9.00 9.30
CA VAL A 96 12.11 9.68 10.35
C VAL A 96 12.62 11.11 10.51
N ASP A 97 11.70 12.07 10.44
CA ASP A 97 11.92 13.47 10.80
C ASP A 97 11.08 13.79 12.05
N ARG A 98 11.71 13.71 13.20
CA ARG A 98 11.03 13.87 14.48
C ARG A 98 10.57 15.31 14.71
N GLU A 99 11.38 16.28 14.33
CA GLU A 99 11.09 17.71 14.52
C GLU A 99 9.93 18.15 13.59
N GLY A 100 9.93 17.65 12.37
CA GLY A 100 8.85 17.90 11.41
C GLY A 100 7.58 17.06 11.60
N GLU A 101 7.59 16.15 12.58
CA GLU A 101 6.49 15.19 12.82
C GLU A 101 6.08 14.43 11.54
N CYS A 102 7.10 13.95 10.83
CA CYS A 102 6.98 13.34 9.52
C CYS A 102 7.85 12.09 9.42
N ALA A 103 7.46 11.15 8.59
CA ALA A 103 8.24 9.98 8.26
C ALA A 103 8.12 9.69 6.76
N ILE A 104 9.10 8.96 6.23
CA ILE A 104 9.09 8.47 4.86
C ILE A 104 9.03 6.95 4.90
N ALA A 105 8.21 6.37 4.04
CA ALA A 105 7.99 4.94 4.00
C ALA A 105 8.03 4.39 2.58
N ALA A 106 8.19 3.07 2.47
CA ALA A 106 8.13 2.34 1.24
C ALA A 106 7.06 1.24 1.33
N ARG A 107 6.08 1.28 0.44
CA ARG A 107 5.11 0.20 0.29
C ARG A 107 5.72 -0.99 -0.46
N SER A 108 6.58 -0.73 -1.43
CA SER A 108 7.26 -1.78 -2.20
C SER A 108 8.02 -2.77 -1.32
N LEU A 109 8.67 -2.30 -0.25
CA LEU A 109 9.35 -3.18 0.71
C LEU A 109 8.37 -4.06 1.49
N ALA A 110 7.23 -3.52 1.86
CA ALA A 110 6.18 -4.29 2.53
C ALA A 110 5.61 -5.37 1.61
N LEU A 111 5.38 -5.04 0.34
CA LEU A 111 4.93 -6.01 -0.67
C LEU A 111 5.95 -7.12 -0.88
N GLU A 112 7.23 -6.80 -0.99
CA GLU A 112 8.30 -7.79 -1.15
C GLU A 112 8.34 -8.77 0.03
N GLN A 113 8.22 -8.25 1.26
CA GLN A 113 8.20 -9.07 2.48
C GLN A 113 6.97 -9.99 2.51
N GLN A 114 5.80 -9.47 2.18
CA GLN A 114 4.56 -10.24 2.14
C GLN A 114 4.58 -11.30 1.03
N ARG A 115 5.11 -10.95 -0.14
CA ARG A 115 5.26 -11.86 -1.27
C ARG A 115 6.19 -13.03 -0.92
N TRP A 116 7.33 -12.72 -0.34
CA TRP A 116 8.27 -13.74 0.12
C TRP A 116 7.60 -14.72 1.10
N HIS A 117 6.87 -14.19 2.07
CA HIS A 117 6.14 -14.98 3.07
C HIS A 117 5.08 -15.86 2.42
N ALA A 118 4.29 -15.31 1.49
CA ALA A 118 3.26 -16.05 0.79
C ALA A 118 3.82 -17.22 -0.03
N LEU A 119 4.95 -17.02 -0.69
CA LEU A 119 5.58 -18.03 -1.54
C LEU A 119 6.38 -19.07 -0.74
N ASN A 120 7.11 -18.66 0.30
CA ASN A 120 8.09 -19.50 0.99
C ASN A 120 7.61 -20.06 2.34
N VAL A 121 6.61 -19.45 2.96
CA VAL A 121 6.05 -19.88 4.24
C VAL A 121 4.64 -20.43 4.09
N GLN A 122 3.74 -19.65 3.50
CA GLN A 122 2.35 -20.07 3.30
C GLN A 122 2.17 -21.03 2.13
N HIS A 123 3.08 -21.00 1.14
CA HIS A 123 3.01 -21.82 -0.07
C HIS A 123 1.66 -21.70 -0.78
N ILE A 124 1.24 -20.49 -1.06
CA ILE A 124 -0.01 -20.24 -1.78
C ILE A 124 -0.02 -20.99 -3.12
N ALA A 125 -1.16 -21.57 -3.47
CA ALA A 125 -1.30 -22.43 -4.64
C ALA A 125 -2.62 -22.18 -5.36
N GLU A 126 -2.70 -22.66 -6.60
CA GLU A 126 -3.94 -22.66 -7.39
C GLU A 126 -5.09 -23.27 -6.58
N GLY A 127 -6.23 -22.59 -6.56
CA GLY A 127 -7.43 -22.98 -5.85
C GLY A 127 -7.57 -22.38 -4.44
N ASP A 128 -6.51 -21.82 -3.87
CA ASP A 128 -6.58 -21.15 -2.58
C ASP A 128 -7.46 -19.90 -2.66
N VAL A 129 -8.19 -19.62 -1.58
CA VAL A 129 -8.93 -18.38 -1.42
C VAL A 129 -8.16 -17.46 -0.49
N VAL A 130 -7.87 -16.25 -0.95
CA VAL A 130 -7.07 -15.26 -0.23
C VAL A 130 -7.84 -13.96 -0.08
N SER A 131 -7.49 -13.20 0.94
CA SER A 131 -8.00 -11.84 1.11
C SER A 131 -7.31 -10.89 0.14
N ALA A 132 -8.09 -10.01 -0.47
CA ALA A 132 -7.62 -8.99 -1.39
C ALA A 132 -8.18 -7.62 -0.99
N SER A 133 -7.36 -6.60 -1.09
CA SER A 133 -7.75 -5.22 -0.81
C SER A 133 -7.74 -4.42 -2.11
N VAL A 134 -8.82 -3.69 -2.38
CA VAL A 134 -8.91 -2.86 -3.58
C VAL A 134 -8.01 -1.65 -3.42
N MET A 135 -7.08 -1.48 -4.34
CA MET A 135 -6.14 -0.36 -4.39
C MET A 135 -6.62 0.76 -5.28
N ALA A 136 -7.19 0.43 -6.43
CA ALA A 136 -7.70 1.40 -7.38
C ALA A 136 -8.80 0.78 -8.22
N CYS A 137 -9.80 1.55 -8.55
CA CYS A 137 -10.91 1.11 -9.40
C CYS A 137 -11.14 2.09 -10.54
N GLY A 138 -11.02 1.62 -11.77
CA GLY A 138 -11.42 2.31 -12.98
C GLY A 138 -12.74 1.77 -13.52
N PRO A 139 -13.24 2.33 -14.64
CA PRO A 139 -14.51 1.89 -15.20
C PRO A 139 -14.47 0.46 -15.74
N THR A 140 -13.33 -0.01 -16.24
CA THR A 140 -13.18 -1.32 -16.88
C THR A 140 -12.19 -2.25 -16.18
N ARG A 141 -11.40 -1.75 -15.24
CA ARG A 141 -10.35 -2.50 -14.55
C ARG A 141 -10.31 -2.15 -13.08
N ILE A 142 -9.87 -3.10 -12.28
CA ILE A 142 -9.65 -2.95 -10.86
C ILE A 142 -8.28 -3.51 -10.50
N THR A 143 -7.56 -2.82 -9.62
CA THR A 143 -6.30 -3.30 -9.06
C THR A 143 -6.51 -3.64 -7.60
N VAL A 144 -6.15 -4.85 -7.22
CA VAL A 144 -6.20 -5.34 -5.84
C VAL A 144 -4.81 -5.74 -5.37
N THR A 145 -4.60 -5.72 -4.07
CA THR A 145 -3.40 -6.26 -3.43
C THR A 145 -3.76 -7.53 -2.67
N ALA A 146 -3.03 -8.60 -2.94
CA ALA A 146 -3.17 -9.87 -2.23
C ALA A 146 -1.81 -10.57 -2.15
N CYS A 147 -1.44 -11.08 -0.97
CA CYS A 147 -0.21 -11.85 -0.77
C CYS A 147 1.07 -11.12 -1.21
N GLY A 148 1.10 -9.80 -1.14
CA GLY A 148 2.22 -8.97 -1.60
C GLY A 148 2.27 -8.72 -3.11
N PHE A 149 1.23 -9.12 -3.85
CA PHE A 149 1.10 -8.88 -5.28
C PHE A 149 0.03 -7.82 -5.56
N ASP A 150 0.33 -6.89 -6.46
CA ASP A 150 -0.66 -6.01 -7.06
C ASP A 150 -1.18 -6.66 -8.34
N VAL A 151 -2.48 -6.93 -8.39
CA VAL A 151 -3.11 -7.66 -9.49
C VAL A 151 -4.19 -6.79 -10.11
N THR A 152 -4.08 -6.54 -11.42
CA THR A 152 -5.10 -5.82 -12.18
C THR A 152 -6.01 -6.82 -12.90
N MET A 153 -7.31 -6.67 -12.67
CA MET A 153 -8.34 -7.56 -13.22
C MET A 153 -9.36 -6.77 -14.03
N GLY A 154 -9.85 -7.41 -15.09
CA GLY A 154 -10.98 -6.90 -15.85
C GLY A 154 -12.32 -7.41 -15.32
N GLN A 155 -13.39 -6.98 -15.98
CA GLN A 155 -14.78 -7.33 -15.66
C GLN A 155 -15.00 -8.83 -15.47
N GLN A 156 -14.43 -9.66 -16.36
CA GLN A 156 -14.66 -11.10 -16.36
C GLN A 156 -14.12 -11.82 -15.13
N ALA A 157 -13.06 -11.30 -14.52
CA ALA A 157 -12.49 -11.87 -13.30
C ALA A 157 -13.25 -11.45 -12.04
N MET A 158 -14.05 -10.39 -12.13
CA MET A 158 -14.75 -9.80 -10.99
C MET A 158 -16.17 -10.30 -10.82
N SER A 159 -16.92 -10.46 -11.91
CA SER A 159 -18.35 -10.79 -11.84
C SER A 159 -18.81 -11.56 -13.06
N TYR A 160 -19.79 -12.42 -12.86
CA TYR A 160 -20.53 -13.06 -13.95
C TYR A 160 -21.57 -12.11 -14.57
N THR A 161 -21.98 -11.09 -13.84
CA THR A 161 -22.91 -10.07 -14.30
C THR A 161 -22.14 -8.91 -14.92
N TYR A 162 -22.55 -8.47 -16.11
CA TYR A 162 -21.94 -7.34 -16.78
C TYR A 162 -22.16 -6.03 -15.98
N LEU A 163 -21.08 -5.29 -15.79
CA LEU A 163 -21.08 -3.96 -15.19
C LEU A 163 -20.60 -2.95 -16.23
N ALA A 164 -21.40 -1.93 -16.50
CA ALA A 164 -21.03 -0.88 -17.44
C ALA A 164 -19.84 -0.05 -16.91
N ASP A 165 -19.80 0.16 -15.60
CA ASP A 165 -18.72 0.84 -14.90
C ASP A 165 -18.46 0.13 -13.57
N MET A 166 -17.25 -0.42 -13.40
CA MET A 166 -16.90 -1.18 -12.20
C MET A 166 -16.86 -0.30 -10.94
N ARG A 167 -16.74 1.02 -11.09
CA ARG A 167 -16.78 1.95 -9.96
C ARG A 167 -18.14 2.04 -9.28
N GLU A 168 -19.19 1.52 -9.89
CA GLU A 168 -20.52 1.44 -9.27
C GLU A 168 -20.58 0.42 -8.14
N GLU A 169 -19.76 -0.65 -8.19
CA GLU A 169 -19.74 -1.71 -7.18
C GLU A 169 -18.45 -1.75 -6.35
N TYR A 170 -17.34 -1.27 -6.90
CA TYR A 170 -16.03 -1.40 -6.26
C TYR A 170 -15.40 -0.04 -6.01
N HIS A 171 -14.69 0.06 -4.90
CA HIS A 171 -13.96 1.27 -4.52
C HIS A 171 -12.66 0.93 -3.78
N ALA A 172 -11.71 1.85 -3.79
CA ALA A 172 -10.47 1.73 -3.02
C ALA A 172 -10.77 1.53 -1.53
N GLY A 173 -10.04 0.64 -0.89
CA GLY A 173 -10.22 0.27 0.52
C GLY A 173 -11.18 -0.89 0.77
N GLN A 174 -11.93 -1.31 -0.24
CA GLN A 174 -12.84 -2.45 -0.12
C GLN A 174 -12.06 -3.76 0.06
N GLN A 175 -12.51 -4.61 0.97
CA GLN A 175 -11.94 -5.93 1.19
C GLN A 175 -12.74 -6.98 0.42
N LEU A 176 -12.04 -7.84 -0.31
CA LEU A 176 -12.61 -8.88 -1.13
C LEU A 176 -11.97 -10.23 -0.81
N GLN A 177 -12.65 -11.31 -1.16
CA GLN A 177 -12.06 -12.64 -1.26
C GLN A 177 -11.77 -12.93 -2.73
N ALA A 178 -10.62 -13.53 -3.01
CA ALA A 178 -10.23 -13.90 -4.36
C ALA A 178 -9.68 -15.32 -4.38
N LYS A 179 -9.97 -16.04 -5.48
CA LYS A 179 -9.44 -17.38 -5.72
C LYS A 179 -8.17 -17.27 -6.54
N VAL A 180 -7.13 -17.96 -6.10
CA VAL A 180 -5.86 -18.03 -6.82
C VAL A 180 -6.02 -18.93 -8.04
N LEU A 181 -5.77 -18.39 -9.22
CA LEU A 181 -5.81 -19.13 -10.48
C LEU A 181 -4.43 -19.68 -10.86
N SER A 182 -3.40 -18.91 -10.63
CA SER A 182 -2.00 -19.32 -10.84
C SER A 182 -1.04 -18.51 -10.00
N VAL A 183 0.11 -19.07 -9.70
CA VAL A 183 1.17 -18.46 -8.89
C VAL A 183 2.50 -18.52 -9.64
N GLY A 184 3.13 -17.37 -9.82
CA GLY A 184 4.51 -17.24 -10.31
C GLY A 184 5.36 -16.49 -9.30
N GLU A 185 6.65 -16.32 -9.58
CA GLU A 185 7.55 -15.56 -8.72
C GLU A 185 7.19 -14.07 -8.68
N ASP A 186 6.79 -13.53 -9.82
CA ASP A 186 6.51 -12.11 -10.00
C ASP A 186 5.05 -11.81 -10.36
N MET A 187 4.21 -12.84 -10.49
CA MET A 187 2.85 -12.67 -10.95
C MET A 187 1.88 -13.61 -10.22
N LEU A 188 0.74 -13.07 -9.87
CA LEU A 188 -0.38 -13.79 -9.28
C LEU A 188 -1.63 -13.54 -10.13
N ALA A 189 -2.31 -14.60 -10.55
CA ALA A 189 -3.60 -14.47 -11.22
C ALA A 189 -4.73 -14.81 -10.24
N LEU A 190 -5.73 -13.96 -10.20
CA LEU A 190 -6.85 -14.02 -9.27
C LEU A 190 -8.20 -13.97 -10.00
N SER A 191 -9.22 -14.54 -9.37
CA SER A 191 -10.61 -14.40 -9.76
C SER A 191 -11.47 -14.15 -8.53
N VAL A 192 -12.26 -13.10 -8.56
CA VAL A 192 -13.23 -12.79 -7.49
C VAL A 192 -14.53 -13.55 -7.74
N ARG A 193 -14.97 -13.66 -9.00
CA ARG A 193 -16.21 -14.35 -9.38
C ARG A 193 -16.21 -15.84 -9.05
N ASP A 194 -15.03 -16.48 -9.03
CA ASP A 194 -14.90 -17.93 -8.84
C ASP A 194 -14.75 -18.34 -7.37
N VAL A 195 -14.86 -17.39 -6.45
CA VAL A 195 -14.85 -17.68 -5.02
C VAL A 195 -16.09 -18.52 -4.67
N GLY A 196 -15.88 -19.71 -4.10
CA GLY A 196 -16.95 -20.61 -3.74
C GLY A 196 -17.37 -21.63 -4.83
N THR A 197 -16.65 -21.66 -5.96
CA THR A 197 -16.86 -22.69 -7.00
C THR A 197 -15.83 -23.83 -6.95
#